data_e5de142d9fca32a1e4271f23d0e51337
#
_entry.id   e5de142d9fca32a1e4271f23d0e51337
#
_cell.length_a   1.000
_cell.length_b   1.000
_cell.length_c   1.000
_cell.angle_alpha   90.00
_cell.angle_beta   90.00
_cell.angle_gamma   90.00
#
_symmetry.space_group_name_H-M   'P 1'
#
loop_
_entity.id
_entity.type
_entity.pdbx_description
1 polymer ?
#
loop_
_entity_poly.entity_id
_entity_poly.type
_entity_poly.pdbx_seq_one_letter_code
_entity_poly.pdbx_strand_id
1 'polypeptide(L)'
;VLKNAMLDNVVSDKDVVFGQRCQIGRSGKNTPNQDFPKYLNTGITILGKGAVVPDDMQIERNCVIYPGVTANYYLRPIVKSGQSVGHEDL
;
A
#
# COMPACT_ATOMS: atom_id res chain seq x y z
N VAL A 1 -2.48 -8.00 -11.34
CA VAL A 1 -3.39 -6.85 -11.19
C VAL A 1 -4.77 -7.24 -11.73
N LEU A 2 -5.79 -7.11 -10.91
CA LEU A 2 -7.13 -7.44 -11.32
C LEU A 2 -7.80 -6.26 -12.03
N LYS A 3 -8.99 -6.54 -12.58
CA LYS A 3 -9.74 -5.61 -13.40
C LYS A 3 -10.06 -4.32 -12.64
N ASN A 4 -9.87 -3.19 -13.29
CA ASN A 4 -10.17 -1.84 -12.76
C ASN A 4 -9.29 -1.42 -11.58
N ALA A 5 -8.20 -2.13 -11.32
CA ALA A 5 -7.20 -1.67 -10.35
C ALA A 5 -6.42 -0.50 -10.95
N MET A 6 -6.17 0.52 -10.13
CA MET A 6 -5.44 1.72 -10.55
C MET A 6 -4.23 1.94 -9.66
N LEU A 7 -3.04 1.85 -10.25
CA LEU A 7 -1.78 1.95 -9.55
C LEU A 7 -1.00 3.16 -10.07
N ASP A 8 -0.49 3.96 -9.15
CA ASP A 8 0.30 5.14 -9.48
C ASP A 8 1.48 5.26 -8.52
N ASN A 9 2.70 5.30 -9.06
CA ASN A 9 3.92 5.37 -8.26
C ASN A 9 4.00 4.25 -7.23
N VAL A 10 3.79 3.01 -7.68
CA VAL A 10 3.78 1.83 -6.82
C VAL A 10 4.99 0.96 -7.13
N VAL A 11 5.69 0.54 -6.07
CA VAL A 11 6.73 -0.48 -6.16
C VAL A 11 6.21 -1.72 -5.44
N SER A 12 6.09 -2.82 -6.15
CA SER A 12 5.62 -4.08 -5.57
C SER A 12 6.64 -5.18 -5.77
N ASP A 13 6.80 -6.02 -4.76
CA ASP A 13 7.62 -7.22 -4.83
C ASP A 13 6.81 -8.37 -5.43
N LYS A 14 7.36 -9.57 -5.41
CA LYS A 14 6.75 -10.76 -6.01
C LYS A 14 5.46 -11.17 -5.28
N ASP A 15 4.56 -11.76 -6.03
CA ASP A 15 3.36 -12.40 -5.50
C ASP A 15 2.40 -11.45 -4.76
N VAL A 16 2.48 -10.17 -5.06
CA VAL A 16 1.50 -9.21 -4.52
C VAL A 16 0.20 -9.34 -5.29
N VAL A 17 -0.91 -9.45 -4.55
CA VAL A 17 -2.24 -9.57 -5.14
C VAL A 17 -2.97 -8.24 -4.99
N PHE A 18 -3.42 -7.70 -6.12
CA PHE A 18 -4.20 -6.46 -6.16
C PHE A 18 -5.66 -6.79 -6.43
N GLY A 19 -6.53 -6.43 -5.49
CA GLY A 19 -7.95 -6.64 -5.65
C GLY A 19 -8.58 -5.79 -6.74
N GLN A 20 -9.85 -6.10 -7.05
CA GLN A 20 -10.59 -5.33 -8.05
C GLN A 20 -10.88 -3.93 -7.53
N ARG A 21 -10.81 -2.95 -8.42
CA ARG A 21 -11.15 -1.54 -8.13
C ARG A 21 -10.31 -0.93 -7.01
N CYS A 22 -9.17 -1.54 -6.66
CA CYS A 22 -8.27 -0.92 -5.68
C CYS A 22 -7.58 0.29 -6.33
N GLN A 23 -7.27 1.29 -5.50
CA GLN A 23 -6.56 2.49 -5.95
C GLN A 23 -5.38 2.71 -5.03
N ILE A 24 -4.18 2.73 -5.59
CA ILE A 24 -2.96 2.83 -4.81
C ILE A 24 -2.12 3.98 -5.34
N GLY A 25 -1.75 4.88 -4.43
CA GLY A 25 -0.86 6.00 -4.74
C GLY A 25 -1.50 7.13 -5.52
N ARG A 26 -2.81 7.10 -5.77
CA ARG A 26 -3.48 8.07 -6.62
C ARG A 26 -3.96 9.32 -5.89
N SER A 27 -4.14 9.23 -4.60
CA SER A 27 -4.71 10.33 -3.83
C SER A 27 -3.98 10.50 -2.52
N GLY A 28 -4.32 11.57 -1.82
CA GLY A 28 -3.74 11.85 -0.53
C GLY A 28 -2.60 12.84 -0.61
N LYS A 29 -2.16 13.29 0.54
CA LYS A 29 -1.05 14.24 0.66
C LYS A 29 0.28 13.52 0.55
N ASN A 30 1.34 14.26 0.27
CA ASN A 30 2.69 13.69 0.24
C ASN A 30 3.32 13.65 1.62
N THR A 31 2.57 13.14 2.60
CA THR A 31 3.03 12.98 3.98
C THR A 31 4.08 11.89 4.04
N PRO A 32 5.28 12.15 4.60
CA PRO A 32 6.31 11.11 4.69
C PRO A 32 5.83 9.90 5.48
N ASN A 33 6.36 8.73 5.14
CA ASN A 33 6.00 7.49 5.82
C ASN A 33 6.46 7.53 7.29
N GLN A 34 5.61 7.04 8.19
CA GLN A 34 5.89 7.06 9.62
C GLN A 34 7.13 6.24 10.02
N ASP A 35 7.41 5.16 9.30
CA ASP A 35 8.54 4.27 9.59
C ASP A 35 9.80 4.65 8.79
N PHE A 36 9.62 5.22 7.61
CA PHE A 36 10.72 5.52 6.69
C PHE A 36 10.61 6.94 6.12
N PRO A 37 10.58 7.97 6.98
CA PRO A 37 10.31 9.33 6.48
C PRO A 37 11.40 9.89 5.57
N LYS A 38 12.64 9.39 5.70
CA LYS A 38 13.73 9.84 4.83
C LYS A 38 13.68 9.22 3.45
N TYR A 39 13.04 8.07 3.30
CA TYR A 39 13.04 7.31 2.04
C TYR A 39 11.70 7.35 1.34
N LEU A 40 10.61 7.48 2.07
CA LEU A 40 9.27 7.49 1.49
C LEU A 40 8.63 8.85 1.74
N ASN A 41 9.01 9.82 0.92
CA ASN A 41 8.49 11.17 1.00
C ASN A 41 8.20 11.79 -0.37
N THR A 42 8.28 10.99 -1.44
CA THR A 42 8.09 11.48 -2.81
C THR A 42 6.82 10.95 -3.48
N GLY A 43 5.96 10.29 -2.72
CA GLY A 43 4.68 9.81 -3.23
C GLY A 43 4.67 8.35 -3.65
N ILE A 44 5.74 7.60 -3.39
CA ILE A 44 5.84 6.19 -3.78
C ILE A 44 5.29 5.32 -2.65
N THR A 45 4.42 4.37 -3.01
CA THR A 45 3.90 3.35 -2.08
C THR A 45 4.56 2.01 -2.39
N ILE A 46 4.99 1.31 -1.34
CA ILE A 46 5.73 0.05 -1.44
C ILE A 46 4.88 -1.09 -0.89
N LEU A 47 4.82 -2.19 -1.66
CA LEU A 47 4.14 -3.41 -1.24
C LEU A 47 5.13 -4.57 -1.20
N GLY A 48 5.23 -5.20 -0.04
CA GLY A 48 6.17 -6.30 0.16
C GLY A 48 5.66 -7.63 -0.40
N LYS A 49 6.56 -8.59 -0.50
CA LYS A 49 6.30 -9.90 -1.11
C LYS A 49 5.10 -10.58 -0.47
N GLY A 50 4.19 -11.08 -1.30
CA GLY A 50 3.03 -11.82 -0.85
C GLY A 50 1.94 -11.00 -0.21
N ALA A 51 2.05 -9.67 -0.22
CA ALA A 51 1.01 -8.82 0.34
C ALA A 51 -0.26 -8.91 -0.49
N VAL A 52 -1.41 -8.80 0.18
CA VAL A 52 -2.73 -8.84 -0.46
C VAL A 52 -3.42 -7.50 -0.26
N VAL A 53 -3.87 -6.90 -1.35
CA VAL A 53 -4.70 -5.70 -1.30
C VAL A 53 -6.14 -6.12 -1.62
N PRO A 54 -7.07 -5.95 -0.67
CA PRO A 54 -8.46 -6.35 -0.90
C PRO A 54 -9.14 -5.53 -1.99
N ASP A 55 -10.30 -6.02 -2.47
CA ASP A 55 -11.11 -5.28 -3.42
C ASP A 55 -11.57 -3.95 -2.84
N ASP A 56 -11.69 -2.95 -3.69
CA ASP A 56 -12.18 -1.62 -3.34
C ASP A 56 -11.31 -0.89 -2.31
N MET A 57 -10.10 -1.37 -2.07
CA MET A 57 -9.18 -0.75 -1.11
C MET A 57 -8.56 0.51 -1.70
N GLN A 58 -8.41 1.55 -0.87
CA GLN A 58 -7.72 2.77 -1.26
C GLN A 58 -6.48 2.93 -0.38
N ILE A 59 -5.31 2.96 -1.02
CA ILE A 59 -4.04 3.16 -0.34
C ILE A 59 -3.43 4.44 -0.89
N GLU A 60 -3.17 5.40 0.00
CA GLU A 60 -2.68 6.71 -0.41
C GLU A 60 -1.17 6.68 -0.66
N ARG A 61 -0.51 7.83 -0.59
CA ARG A 61 0.89 7.96 -0.95
C ARG A 61 1.82 7.67 0.22
N ASN A 62 3.06 7.29 -0.08
CA ASN A 62 4.11 7.04 0.92
C ASN A 62 3.72 5.97 1.94
N CYS A 63 2.93 5.00 1.52
CA CYS A 63 2.51 3.90 2.38
C CYS A 63 3.42 2.70 2.21
N VAL A 64 3.55 1.90 3.26
CA VAL A 64 4.26 0.62 3.23
C VAL A 64 3.28 -0.47 3.63
N ILE A 65 3.12 -1.46 2.74
CA ILE A 65 2.39 -2.68 3.08
C ILE A 65 3.46 -3.77 3.23
N TYR A 66 3.64 -4.24 4.44
CA TYR A 66 4.72 -5.19 4.74
C TYR A 66 4.48 -6.56 4.11
N PRO A 67 5.54 -7.35 3.91
CA PRO A 67 5.40 -8.69 3.31
C PRO A 67 4.41 -9.55 4.10
N GLY A 68 3.63 -10.34 3.39
CA GLY A 68 2.70 -11.29 3.99
C GLY A 68 1.43 -10.69 4.58
N VAL A 69 1.21 -9.38 4.41
CA VAL A 69 -0.02 -8.74 4.90
C VAL A 69 -1.21 -9.28 4.13
N THR A 70 -2.22 -9.74 4.87
CA THR A 70 -3.48 -10.23 4.30
C THR A 70 -4.61 -9.26 4.60
N ALA A 71 -5.81 -9.57 4.11
CA ALA A 71 -6.98 -8.71 4.29
C ALA A 71 -7.25 -8.37 5.77
N ASN A 72 -6.93 -9.28 6.67
CA ASN A 72 -7.19 -9.10 8.10
C ASN A 72 -6.36 -8.00 8.75
N TYR A 73 -5.28 -7.58 8.12
CA TYR A 73 -4.43 -6.51 8.66
C TYR A 73 -5.01 -5.12 8.43
N TYR A 74 -5.92 -4.99 7.48
CA TYR A 74 -6.49 -3.67 7.15
C TYR A 74 -7.68 -3.39 8.04
N LEU A 75 -7.58 -2.33 8.82
CA LEU A 75 -8.64 -1.94 9.76
C LEU A 75 -9.73 -1.10 9.11
N ARG A 76 -9.42 -0.47 7.98
CA ARG A 76 -10.32 0.43 7.28
C ARG A 76 -10.14 0.25 5.77
N PRO A 77 -11.13 0.66 4.97
CA PRO A 77 -11.00 0.60 3.50
C PRO A 77 -10.01 1.61 2.93
N ILE A 78 -9.44 2.48 3.76
CA ILE A 78 -8.48 3.49 3.33
C ILE A 78 -7.23 3.40 4.20
N VAL A 79 -6.06 3.33 3.55
CA VAL A 79 -4.76 3.51 4.22
C VAL A 79 -4.30 4.93 3.89
N LYS A 80 -4.22 5.77 4.91
CA LYS A 80 -3.88 7.18 4.72
C LYS A 80 -2.41 7.39 4.40
N SER A 81 -2.09 8.49 3.72
CA SER A 81 -0.71 8.81 3.35
C SER A 81 0.23 8.72 4.54
N GLY A 82 1.37 8.09 4.32
CA GLY A 82 2.42 7.95 5.32
C GLY A 82 2.23 6.79 6.28
N GLN A 83 1.12 6.07 6.22
CA GLN A 83 0.88 4.94 7.12
C GLN A 83 1.52 3.65 6.62
N SER A 84 1.72 2.72 7.55
CA SER A 84 2.21 1.38 7.23
C SER A 84 1.23 0.35 7.74
N VAL A 85 1.13 -0.79 7.03
CA VAL A 85 0.29 -1.92 7.43
C VAL A 85 1.16 -3.13 7.63
N GLY A 86 1.08 -3.76 8.80
CA GLY A 86 1.89 -4.91 9.16
C GLY A 86 3.11 -4.53 9.97
N HIS A 87 4.06 -5.46 10.07
CA HIS A 87 5.27 -5.28 10.86
C HIS A 87 6.49 -5.75 10.10
N GLU A 88 7.62 -5.11 10.36
CA GLU A 88 8.87 -5.38 9.68
C GLU A 88 9.39 -6.80 9.95
N ASP A 89 9.16 -7.32 11.13
CA ASP A 89 9.70 -8.61 11.57
C ASP A 89 8.72 -9.78 11.46
N LEU A 90 7.75 -9.65 10.60
CA LEU A 90 6.81 -10.75 10.35
C LEU A 90 7.49 -11.95 9.68
#